data_abb15f1040cae8cd02c9d7198a569343
#
_entry.id   abb15f1040cae8cd02c9d7198a569343
#
_cell.length_a   1.000
_cell.length_b   1.000
_cell.length_c   1.000
_cell.angle_alpha   90.00
_cell.angle_beta   90.00
_cell.angle_gamma   90.00
#
_symmetry.space_group_name_H-M   'P 1'
#
loop_
_entity.id
_entity.type
_entity.pdbx_description
1 polymer ?
#
loop_
_entity_poly.entity_id
_entity_poly.type
_entity_poly.pdbx_seq_one_letter_code
_entity_poly.pdbx_strand_id
1 'polypeptide(L)'
;MPQRHHQGHKRTPKQLALIIKRCLPMVLTGSGMLCTTANAEEYYFDPIMLETTKSGMQTTDLSRFSKKYAQLPGTYQVDIWLNKKKVSQKKITFTANAEQLLQPQFTVEQLRELGIKVDEIPALAEKDDDSVINSLEQIIPGTAAEFDFNHQRLNLSIPQIALYRDARGYVSPSRWDDGIPTLFTNYSFTGSDNRYRQGNRSQRQYLNMQNGANFGPWRLRNYSTWTRNDQTSSWNTISSYLQRDIKALKSQLLLGESATSGSIFSSYTFTGVQLASDDNMLPNSQRGFAPTVRGIANSSAIVTIRQNGYVIYQSNVPAGAFEINDLYPSSNSGDLEVTIEESDGTQRRFIQPYSSLPMMQRPGHLKYSATAGRYRADANSCLLYTSPSPRD
;
A
#
# COMPACT_ATOMS: atom_id res chain seq x y z
N MET A 1 1.55 -64.06 8.37
CA MET A 1 1.04 -63.56 9.67
C MET A 1 0.09 -62.42 9.41
N PRO A 2 -1.07 -62.30 10.08
CA PRO A 2 -2.32 -62.09 9.41
C PRO A 2 -2.74 -60.61 9.30
N GLN A 3 -3.41 -60.33 8.21
CA GLN A 3 -4.17 -59.12 7.95
C GLN A 3 -5.36 -59.00 8.92
N ARG A 4 -5.62 -57.83 9.47
CA ARG A 4 -6.88 -57.50 10.12
C ARG A 4 -7.70 -56.56 9.21
N HIS A 5 -8.81 -57.12 8.73
CA HIS A 5 -9.93 -56.39 8.12
C HIS A 5 -10.61 -55.50 9.17
N HIS A 6 -10.80 -54.22 8.85
CA HIS A 6 -11.81 -53.38 9.50
C HIS A 6 -12.99 -53.17 8.54
N GLN A 7 -14.12 -53.79 8.92
CA GLN A 7 -15.42 -53.62 8.28
C GLN A 7 -15.99 -52.24 8.66
N GLY A 8 -16.20 -51.39 7.67
CA GLY A 8 -16.96 -50.15 7.82
C GLY A 8 -18.45 -50.40 7.64
N HIS A 9 -19.24 -50.13 8.68
CA HIS A 9 -20.68 -50.14 8.63
C HIS A 9 -21.22 -49.00 7.83
N LYS A 10 -21.78 -49.26 6.62
CA LYS A 10 -22.60 -48.34 5.83
C LYS A 10 -23.99 -48.27 6.48
N ARG A 11 -24.36 -47.13 7.05
CA ARG A 11 -25.74 -46.80 7.44
C ARG A 11 -26.49 -46.26 6.22
N THR A 12 -27.60 -46.88 5.87
CA THR A 12 -28.50 -46.54 4.76
C THR A 12 -29.40 -45.34 5.08
N PRO A 13 -29.78 -44.51 4.09
CA PRO A 13 -30.50 -43.25 4.28
C PRO A 13 -32.03 -43.39 4.35
N LYS A 14 -32.57 -44.31 5.16
CA LYS A 14 -34.01 -44.51 5.30
C LYS A 14 -34.64 -44.12 6.66
N GLN A 15 -33.88 -43.50 7.57
CA GLN A 15 -34.44 -43.15 8.89
C GLN A 15 -34.55 -41.60 9.14
N LEU A 16 -34.31 -40.77 8.14
CA LEU A 16 -34.48 -39.30 8.28
C LEU A 16 -35.79 -38.75 7.72
N ALA A 17 -36.69 -39.61 7.20
CA ALA A 17 -37.93 -39.18 6.56
C ALA A 17 -39.17 -39.24 7.48
N LEU A 18 -39.04 -39.56 8.74
CA LEU A 18 -40.22 -39.83 9.62
C LEU A 18 -40.47 -38.74 10.71
N ILE A 19 -39.72 -37.67 10.76
CA ILE A 19 -39.90 -36.62 11.78
C ILE A 19 -40.52 -35.32 11.23
N ILE A 20 -40.68 -35.18 9.91
CA ILE A 20 -41.20 -33.92 9.27
C ILE A 20 -42.71 -33.99 8.94
N LYS A 21 -43.44 -35.03 9.34
CA LYS A 21 -44.88 -35.19 9.00
C LYS A 21 -45.87 -34.96 10.13
N ARG A 22 -45.55 -34.19 11.16
CA ARG A 22 -46.51 -33.97 12.26
C ARG A 22 -46.52 -32.58 12.86
N CYS A 23 -46.38 -31.49 12.05
CA CYS A 23 -46.75 -30.14 12.50
C CYS A 23 -47.16 -29.30 11.28
N LEU A 24 -48.35 -29.58 10.76
CA LEU A 24 -49.17 -28.66 9.96
C LEU A 24 -50.62 -29.10 10.18
N PRO A 25 -51.52 -28.32 10.73
CA PRO A 25 -52.13 -27.18 10.07
C PRO A 25 -52.61 -26.07 11.07
N MET A 26 -53.10 -25.00 10.44
CA MET A 26 -53.84 -23.83 10.98
C MET A 26 -52.93 -22.71 11.50
N VAL A 27 -52.94 -21.54 10.88
CA VAL A 27 -54.06 -20.57 10.73
C VAL A 27 -53.78 -19.65 9.55
N LEU A 28 -54.66 -19.64 8.59
CA LEU A 28 -54.90 -18.54 7.66
C LEU A 28 -56.00 -17.68 8.29
N THR A 29 -55.68 -16.48 8.77
CA THR A 29 -56.61 -15.31 8.82
C THR A 29 -55.85 -14.07 9.28
N GLY A 30 -56.00 -12.97 8.57
CA GLY A 30 -55.70 -11.63 9.09
C GLY A 30 -54.53 -10.93 8.39
N SER A 31 -54.75 -10.46 7.15
CA SER A 31 -54.01 -9.35 6.58
C SER A 31 -54.29 -8.06 7.38
N GLY A 32 -53.44 -7.81 8.37
CA GLY A 32 -53.32 -6.51 8.99
C GLY A 32 -51.96 -5.96 8.63
N MET A 33 -51.92 -4.99 7.73
CA MET A 33 -50.77 -4.12 7.52
C MET A 33 -50.47 -3.37 8.80
N LEU A 34 -49.65 -3.92 9.67
CA LEU A 34 -49.07 -3.15 10.76
C LEU A 34 -47.92 -2.33 10.14
N CYS A 35 -48.24 -1.08 9.72
CA CYS A 35 -47.24 -0.04 9.66
C CYS A 35 -46.66 0.09 11.09
N THR A 36 -45.54 -0.53 11.34
CA THR A 36 -44.72 -0.16 12.50
C THR A 36 -44.20 1.23 12.24
N THR A 37 -44.90 2.23 12.76
CA THR A 37 -44.30 3.54 12.96
C THR A 37 -43.08 3.31 13.81
N ALA A 38 -41.91 3.64 13.27
CA ALA A 38 -40.67 3.71 14.05
C ALA A 38 -40.92 4.78 15.12
N ASN A 39 -41.26 4.33 16.32
CA ASN A 39 -41.29 5.23 17.47
C ASN A 39 -39.86 5.63 17.73
N ALA A 40 -39.51 6.88 17.46
CA ALA A 40 -38.32 7.51 17.99
C ALA A 40 -38.39 7.34 19.53
N GLU A 41 -37.46 6.60 20.13
CA GLU A 41 -37.35 6.53 21.58
C GLU A 41 -37.09 7.94 22.10
N GLU A 42 -38.13 8.51 22.73
CA GLU A 42 -38.08 9.79 23.41
C GLU A 42 -37.62 9.54 24.85
N TYR A 43 -36.43 10.02 25.21
CA TYR A 43 -35.90 9.89 26.56
C TYR A 43 -36.50 11.02 27.41
N TYR A 44 -37.26 10.66 28.45
CA TYR A 44 -37.75 11.61 29.43
C TYR A 44 -36.70 11.78 30.54
N PHE A 45 -36.19 13.00 30.70
CA PHE A 45 -35.37 13.40 31.83
C PHE A 45 -36.22 14.19 32.82
N ASP A 46 -36.35 13.63 34.04
CA ASP A 46 -37.04 14.35 35.11
C ASP A 46 -36.19 15.53 35.58
N PRO A 47 -36.68 16.78 35.46
CA PRO A 47 -35.95 17.97 35.90
C PRO A 47 -35.58 17.96 37.39
N ILE A 48 -36.31 17.19 38.21
CA ILE A 48 -36.10 17.06 39.65
C ILE A 48 -34.80 16.32 39.97
N MET A 49 -34.32 15.45 39.06
CA MET A 49 -33.07 14.74 39.25
C MET A 49 -31.80 15.60 39.06
N LEU A 50 -31.96 16.83 38.56
CA LEU A 50 -30.87 17.81 38.42
C LEU A 50 -30.86 18.83 39.54
N GLU A 51 -31.27 18.45 40.73
CA GLU A 51 -31.23 19.35 41.90
C GLU A 51 -29.80 19.83 42.17
N THR A 52 -29.52 21.03 41.68
CA THR A 52 -28.53 21.88 42.30
C THR A 52 -29.28 22.81 43.27
N THR A 53 -29.12 22.51 44.53
CA THR A 53 -29.59 23.34 45.67
C THR A 53 -29.03 24.76 45.58
N LYS A 54 -29.66 25.63 44.78
CA LYS A 54 -29.62 27.08 44.96
C LYS A 54 -30.80 27.75 44.23
N SER A 55 -31.64 28.31 45.04
CA SER A 55 -32.72 29.22 44.70
C SER A 55 -32.32 30.23 43.63
N GLY A 56 -33.00 30.24 42.48
CA GLY A 56 -32.92 31.36 41.53
C GLY A 56 -32.43 31.08 40.10
N MET A 57 -32.26 29.84 39.68
CA MET A 57 -31.89 29.52 38.28
C MET A 57 -33.09 29.15 37.44
N GLN A 58 -33.22 29.78 36.26
CA GLN A 58 -34.17 29.45 35.21
C GLN A 58 -34.16 27.95 34.94
N THR A 59 -35.32 27.32 34.87
CA THR A 59 -35.49 25.93 34.44
C THR A 59 -34.81 25.75 33.07
N THR A 60 -33.71 25.04 33.07
CA THR A 60 -33.04 24.68 31.82
C THR A 60 -33.97 23.81 31.01
N ASP A 61 -34.27 24.21 29.78
CA ASP A 61 -35.12 23.46 28.87
C ASP A 61 -34.43 22.14 28.48
N LEU A 62 -34.84 21.07 29.14
CA LEU A 62 -34.31 19.71 28.89
C LEU A 62 -35.00 19.01 27.73
N SER A 63 -36.01 19.61 27.11
CA SER A 63 -36.73 19.03 25.97
C SER A 63 -35.84 18.74 24.77
N ARG A 64 -34.70 19.45 24.69
CA ARG A 64 -33.68 19.20 23.64
C ARG A 64 -32.93 17.91 23.84
N PHE A 65 -32.80 17.39 25.04
CA PHE A 65 -32.09 16.17 25.35
C PHE A 65 -32.99 14.92 25.29
N SER A 66 -34.28 15.11 25.11
CA SER A 66 -35.25 14.01 24.97
C SER A 66 -35.15 13.28 23.62
N LYS A 67 -34.53 13.90 22.62
CA LYS A 67 -34.32 13.29 21.29
C LYS A 67 -32.91 12.69 21.17
N LYS A 68 -32.85 11.50 20.66
CA LYS A 68 -31.62 10.68 20.52
C LYS A 68 -30.44 11.36 19.79
N TYR A 69 -30.59 12.49 19.16
CA TYR A 69 -29.54 13.17 18.39
C TYR A 69 -29.52 14.68 18.59
N ALA A 70 -30.07 15.20 19.69
CA ALA A 70 -30.18 16.63 19.94
C ALA A 70 -28.90 17.21 20.59
N GLN A 71 -27.72 16.96 19.99
CA GLN A 71 -26.49 17.61 20.44
C GLN A 71 -26.44 19.06 19.92
N LEU A 72 -25.77 19.94 20.69
CA LEU A 72 -25.64 21.34 20.32
C LEU A 72 -24.61 21.51 19.19
N PRO A 73 -24.86 22.37 18.20
CA PRO A 73 -23.84 22.81 17.27
C PRO A 73 -22.64 23.41 18.03
N GLY A 74 -21.43 23.16 17.54
CA GLY A 74 -20.23 23.67 18.21
C GLY A 74 -18.96 22.99 17.69
N THR A 75 -17.83 23.34 18.31
CA THR A 75 -16.55 22.75 17.97
C THR A 75 -16.18 21.67 18.99
N TYR A 76 -15.96 20.46 18.50
CA TYR A 76 -15.64 19.29 19.30
C TYR A 76 -14.27 18.73 18.93
N GLN A 77 -13.55 18.24 19.93
CA GLN A 77 -12.32 17.47 19.72
C GLN A 77 -12.73 16.05 19.38
N VAL A 78 -12.51 15.62 18.14
CA VAL A 78 -13.00 14.32 17.66
C VAL A 78 -11.88 13.45 17.11
N ASP A 79 -12.01 12.14 17.33
CA ASP A 79 -11.24 11.13 16.63
C ASP A 79 -11.85 10.92 15.24
N ILE A 80 -11.09 11.21 14.19
CA ILE A 80 -11.52 11.05 12.80
C ILE A 80 -11.19 9.63 12.33
N TRP A 81 -12.21 8.89 11.96
CA TRP A 81 -12.12 7.57 11.35
C TRP A 81 -12.53 7.64 9.89
N LEU A 82 -11.57 7.35 9.01
CA LEU A 82 -11.77 7.32 7.57
C LEU A 82 -11.84 5.87 7.11
N ASN A 83 -12.97 5.46 6.53
CA ASN A 83 -13.19 4.10 6.04
C ASN A 83 -12.82 3.03 7.09
N LYS A 84 -13.30 3.20 8.33
CA LYS A 84 -13.07 2.31 9.49
C LYS A 84 -11.64 2.33 10.06
N LYS A 85 -10.77 3.23 9.61
CA LYS A 85 -9.41 3.40 10.12
C LYS A 85 -9.26 4.75 10.81
N LYS A 86 -8.76 4.78 12.05
CA LYS A 86 -8.42 6.04 12.74
C LYS A 86 -7.26 6.71 12.00
N VAL A 87 -7.48 7.96 11.56
CA VAL A 87 -6.52 8.74 10.78
C VAL A 87 -5.89 9.85 11.62
N SER A 88 -6.73 10.61 12.35
CA SER A 88 -6.25 11.76 13.12
C SER A 88 -7.20 12.09 14.26
N GLN A 89 -6.78 13.03 15.11
CA GLN A 89 -7.63 13.66 16.13
C GLN A 89 -7.53 15.17 15.94
N LYS A 90 -8.68 15.81 15.70
CA LYS A 90 -8.75 17.25 15.41
C LYS A 90 -9.97 17.90 16.03
N LYS A 91 -9.93 19.23 16.14
CA LYS A 91 -11.11 20.04 16.45
C LYS A 91 -11.90 20.26 15.17
N ILE A 92 -13.14 19.81 15.14
CA ILE A 92 -14.06 19.97 14.01
C ILE A 92 -15.28 20.74 14.48
N THR A 93 -15.71 21.70 13.67
CA THR A 93 -16.95 22.45 13.90
C THR A 93 -18.10 21.70 13.28
N PHE A 94 -19.20 21.59 14.04
CA PHE A 94 -20.43 20.95 13.61
C PHE A 94 -21.55 21.96 13.57
N THR A 95 -22.32 21.93 12.50
CA THR A 95 -23.54 22.72 12.31
C THR A 95 -24.73 21.80 12.20
N ALA A 96 -25.91 22.27 12.63
CA ALA A 96 -27.13 21.49 12.49
C ALA A 96 -27.69 21.65 11.06
N ASN A 97 -28.05 20.53 10.43
CA ASN A 97 -28.81 20.56 9.17
C ASN A 97 -30.33 20.82 9.43
N ALA A 98 -31.12 20.79 8.37
CA ALA A 98 -32.60 21.00 8.46
C ALA A 98 -33.29 19.96 9.36
N GLU A 99 -32.70 18.77 9.52
CA GLU A 99 -33.20 17.68 10.37
C GLU A 99 -32.62 17.71 11.80
N GLN A 100 -31.89 18.78 12.16
CA GLN A 100 -31.19 18.96 13.43
C GLN A 100 -30.05 17.94 13.67
N LEU A 101 -29.59 17.24 12.63
CA LEU A 101 -28.42 16.37 12.70
C LEU A 101 -27.14 17.19 12.57
N LEU A 102 -26.15 16.87 13.38
CA LEU A 102 -24.85 17.55 13.33
C LEU A 102 -24.07 17.13 12.08
N GLN A 103 -23.73 18.12 11.27
CA GLN A 103 -22.90 17.96 10.06
C GLN A 103 -21.51 18.55 10.30
N PRO A 104 -20.43 17.82 10.05
CA PRO A 104 -19.08 18.33 10.19
C PRO A 104 -18.76 19.34 9.09
N GLN A 105 -18.12 20.43 9.47
CA GLN A 105 -17.56 21.41 8.55
C GLN A 105 -16.05 21.18 8.42
N PHE A 106 -15.56 21.07 7.19
CA PHE A 106 -14.16 20.93 6.89
C PHE A 106 -13.67 22.09 6.04
N THR A 107 -12.45 22.55 6.27
CA THR A 107 -11.75 23.38 5.29
C THR A 107 -11.15 22.51 4.18
N VAL A 108 -10.87 23.11 3.03
CA VAL A 108 -10.23 22.42 1.90
C VAL A 108 -8.87 21.88 2.32
N GLU A 109 -8.09 22.65 3.13
CA GLU A 109 -6.84 22.19 3.72
C GLU A 109 -7.02 20.92 4.57
N GLN A 110 -8.03 20.90 5.45
CA GLN A 110 -8.31 19.72 6.28
C GLN A 110 -8.67 18.49 5.45
N LEU A 111 -9.41 18.67 4.34
CA LEU A 111 -9.72 17.59 3.41
C LEU A 111 -8.45 17.04 2.72
N ARG A 112 -7.54 17.94 2.32
CA ARG A 112 -6.24 17.55 1.75
C ARG A 112 -5.39 16.77 2.76
N GLU A 113 -5.36 17.19 4.01
CA GLU A 113 -4.65 16.50 5.09
C GLU A 113 -5.26 15.11 5.41
N LEU A 114 -6.57 14.92 5.22
CA LEU A 114 -7.24 13.62 5.31
C LEU A 114 -6.95 12.72 4.11
N GLY A 115 -6.21 13.22 3.12
CA GLY A 115 -5.83 12.46 1.93
C GLY A 115 -6.88 12.47 0.82
N ILE A 116 -7.81 13.44 0.82
CA ILE A 116 -8.76 13.62 -0.28
C ILE A 116 -8.03 14.28 -1.45
N LYS A 117 -8.31 13.83 -2.65
CA LYS A 117 -7.74 14.35 -3.91
C LYS A 117 -8.42 15.66 -4.32
N VAL A 118 -8.20 16.70 -3.52
CA VAL A 118 -8.82 18.01 -3.71
C VAL A 118 -8.61 18.53 -5.12
N ASP A 119 -7.41 18.41 -5.64
CA ASP A 119 -7.03 18.96 -6.96
C ASP A 119 -7.64 18.18 -8.15
N GLU A 120 -8.08 16.93 -7.93
CA GLU A 120 -8.74 16.12 -8.96
C GLU A 120 -10.27 16.25 -8.94
N ILE A 121 -10.84 16.92 -7.92
CA ILE A 121 -12.28 17.13 -7.76
C ILE A 121 -12.62 18.56 -8.18
N PRO A 122 -13.28 18.80 -9.34
CA PRO A 122 -13.48 20.15 -9.88
C PRO A 122 -14.14 21.12 -8.90
N ALA A 123 -15.12 20.64 -8.11
CA ALA A 123 -15.83 21.46 -7.13
C ALA A 123 -14.97 21.90 -5.92
N LEU A 124 -13.80 21.29 -5.71
CA LEU A 124 -12.85 21.62 -4.65
C LEU A 124 -11.60 22.32 -5.20
N ALA A 125 -11.16 21.97 -6.41
CA ALA A 125 -9.94 22.46 -7.02
C ALA A 125 -9.92 24.00 -7.23
N GLU A 126 -11.11 24.60 -7.39
CA GLU A 126 -11.26 26.06 -7.59
C GLU A 126 -11.41 26.82 -6.27
N LYS A 127 -11.40 26.14 -5.11
CA LYS A 127 -11.60 26.74 -3.81
C LYS A 127 -10.29 26.98 -3.08
N ASP A 128 -10.22 28.08 -2.35
CA ASP A 128 -9.09 28.38 -1.47
C ASP A 128 -9.04 27.38 -0.30
N ASP A 129 -7.84 27.16 0.24
CA ASP A 129 -7.60 26.19 1.32
C ASP A 129 -8.41 26.47 2.59
N ASP A 130 -8.74 27.73 2.88
CA ASP A 130 -9.57 28.16 4.02
C ASP A 130 -11.08 28.04 3.76
N SER A 131 -11.50 27.71 2.54
CA SER A 131 -12.91 27.59 2.17
C SER A 131 -13.58 26.48 2.96
N VAL A 132 -14.71 26.80 3.61
CA VAL A 132 -15.48 25.84 4.42
C VAL A 132 -16.45 25.04 3.55
N ILE A 133 -16.40 23.74 3.70
CA ILE A 133 -17.26 22.76 3.04
C ILE A 133 -18.28 22.24 4.06
N ASN A 134 -19.56 22.51 3.81
CA ASN A 134 -20.64 22.13 4.71
C ASN A 134 -21.22 20.74 4.44
N SER A 135 -21.09 20.23 3.21
CA SER A 135 -21.61 18.92 2.83
C SER A 135 -20.64 18.24 1.86
N LEU A 136 -19.97 17.20 2.33
CA LEU A 136 -19.08 16.39 1.50
C LEU A 136 -19.86 15.50 0.53
N GLU A 137 -21.07 15.07 0.90
CA GLU A 137 -21.91 14.18 0.10
C GLU A 137 -22.33 14.81 -1.24
N GLN A 138 -22.58 16.12 -1.24
CA GLN A 138 -22.94 16.87 -2.45
C GLN A 138 -21.77 17.01 -3.42
N ILE A 139 -20.53 17.04 -2.91
CA ILE A 139 -19.32 17.24 -3.70
C ILE A 139 -18.74 15.90 -4.13
N ILE A 140 -18.76 14.91 -3.24
CA ILE A 140 -18.23 13.57 -3.48
C ILE A 140 -19.37 12.57 -3.27
N PRO A 141 -20.08 12.18 -4.33
CA PRO A 141 -21.17 11.22 -4.24
C PRO A 141 -20.75 9.90 -3.58
N GLY A 142 -21.57 9.37 -2.69
CA GLY A 142 -21.28 8.17 -1.92
C GLY A 142 -20.46 8.40 -0.64
N THR A 143 -20.21 9.66 -0.27
CA THR A 143 -19.64 10.02 1.02
C THR A 143 -20.72 10.01 2.09
N ALA A 144 -20.42 9.49 3.27
CA ALA A 144 -21.25 9.59 4.46
C ALA A 144 -20.41 10.05 5.66
N ALA A 145 -21.00 10.91 6.49
CA ALA A 145 -20.41 11.39 7.72
C ALA A 145 -21.34 11.09 8.89
N GLU A 146 -20.86 10.34 9.87
CA GLU A 146 -21.61 10.00 11.08
C GLU A 146 -20.81 10.42 12.32
N PHE A 147 -21.43 11.25 13.16
CA PHE A 147 -20.82 11.69 14.41
C PHE A 147 -21.37 10.92 15.60
N ASP A 148 -20.51 10.07 16.20
CA ASP A 148 -20.77 9.42 17.47
C ASP A 148 -20.32 10.36 18.60
N PHE A 149 -21.28 11.08 19.15
CA PHE A 149 -21.02 12.05 20.20
C PHE A 149 -20.50 11.41 21.50
N ASN A 150 -21.01 10.24 21.85
CA ASN A 150 -20.64 9.56 23.10
C ASN A 150 -19.17 9.16 23.12
N HIS A 151 -18.65 8.74 21.97
CA HIS A 151 -17.24 8.37 21.83
C HIS A 151 -16.36 9.47 21.24
N GLN A 152 -16.93 10.68 21.00
CA GLN A 152 -16.25 11.79 20.33
C GLN A 152 -15.56 11.34 19.03
N ARG A 153 -16.30 10.56 18.25
CA ARG A 153 -15.79 9.90 17.05
C ARG A 153 -16.56 10.32 15.81
N LEU A 154 -15.84 10.81 14.82
CA LEU A 154 -16.38 11.13 13.51
C LEU A 154 -16.01 10.02 12.51
N ASN A 155 -17.01 9.25 12.09
CA ASN A 155 -16.85 8.22 11.07
C ASN A 155 -17.12 8.85 9.69
N LEU A 156 -16.10 8.86 8.84
CA LEU A 156 -16.18 9.30 7.46
C LEU A 156 -16.07 8.09 6.54
N SER A 157 -17.06 7.86 5.71
CA SER A 157 -17.02 6.91 4.61
C SER A 157 -16.86 7.68 3.30
N ILE A 158 -15.71 7.58 2.66
CA ILE A 158 -15.39 8.30 1.43
C ILE A 158 -14.99 7.29 0.36
N PRO A 159 -15.56 7.35 -0.88
CA PRO A 159 -15.18 6.48 -1.97
C PRO A 159 -13.68 6.49 -2.22
N GLN A 160 -13.09 5.32 -2.44
CA GLN A 160 -11.63 5.20 -2.55
C GLN A 160 -11.03 5.99 -3.71
N ILE A 161 -11.79 6.18 -4.78
CA ILE A 161 -11.34 6.95 -5.94
C ILE A 161 -11.04 8.41 -5.60
N ALA A 162 -11.72 8.95 -4.58
CA ALA A 162 -11.56 10.31 -4.11
C ALA A 162 -10.41 10.49 -3.10
N LEU A 163 -9.71 9.41 -2.74
CA LEU A 163 -8.65 9.43 -1.74
C LEU A 163 -7.29 9.16 -2.36
N TYR A 164 -6.27 9.90 -1.91
CA TYR A 164 -4.88 9.49 -2.08
C TYR A 164 -4.66 8.25 -1.22
N ARG A 165 -4.12 7.25 -1.83
CA ARG A 165 -3.80 6.00 -1.15
C ARG A 165 -2.31 5.77 -1.20
N ASP A 166 -1.68 5.75 -0.05
CA ASP A 166 -0.30 5.29 0.03
C ASP A 166 -0.25 3.81 -0.35
N ALA A 167 0.59 3.50 -1.32
CA ALA A 167 0.82 2.12 -1.69
C ALA A 167 1.38 1.33 -0.50
N ARG A 168 1.11 0.04 -0.44
CA ARG A 168 1.59 -0.82 0.64
C ARG A 168 3.11 -0.81 0.71
N GLY A 169 3.62 -0.54 1.92
CA GLY A 169 5.04 -0.39 2.15
C GLY A 169 5.60 0.98 1.74
N TYR A 170 4.75 1.96 1.50
CA TYR A 170 5.18 3.34 1.31
C TYR A 170 5.79 3.89 2.60
N VAL A 171 6.97 4.45 2.46
CA VAL A 171 7.64 5.23 3.50
C VAL A 171 7.97 6.58 2.93
N SER A 172 7.49 7.66 3.57
CA SER A 172 7.78 9.03 3.14
C SER A 172 9.29 9.27 3.03
N PRO A 173 9.77 9.91 1.96
CA PRO A 173 11.20 10.25 1.79
C PRO A 173 11.79 11.05 2.95
N SER A 174 10.97 11.80 3.71
CA SER A 174 11.40 12.52 4.92
C SER A 174 11.82 11.60 6.07
N ARG A 175 11.36 10.34 6.06
CA ARG A 175 11.69 9.31 7.06
C ARG A 175 12.83 8.39 6.62
N TRP A 176 13.38 8.58 5.42
CA TRP A 176 14.49 7.77 4.95
C TRP A 176 15.77 8.18 5.66
N ASP A 177 16.38 7.21 6.32
CA ASP A 177 17.62 7.38 7.06
C ASP A 177 18.82 7.13 6.13
N ASP A 178 19.78 8.04 6.16
CA ASP A 178 21.03 7.88 5.39
C ASP A 178 22.03 6.94 6.11
N GLY A 179 21.70 6.46 7.31
CA GLY A 179 22.53 5.55 8.09
C GLY A 179 23.66 6.26 8.82
N ILE A 180 24.51 5.48 9.48
CA ILE A 180 25.63 5.99 10.28
C ILE A 180 26.92 6.10 9.44
N PRO A 181 27.81 7.05 9.78
CA PRO A 181 29.17 7.06 9.23
C PRO A 181 29.89 5.75 9.57
N THR A 182 30.37 5.07 8.56
CA THR A 182 30.96 3.73 8.73
C THR A 182 32.05 3.49 7.70
N LEU A 183 33.13 2.82 8.12
CA LEU A 183 34.14 2.24 7.25
C LEU A 183 34.10 0.73 7.46
N PHE A 184 34.06 -0.04 6.37
CA PHE A 184 34.04 -1.49 6.45
C PHE A 184 34.84 -2.13 5.33
N THR A 185 35.37 -3.32 5.60
CA THR A 185 36.05 -4.18 4.64
C THR A 185 35.58 -5.61 4.83
N ASN A 186 35.05 -6.20 3.77
CA ASN A 186 34.79 -7.63 3.67
C ASN A 186 35.89 -8.24 2.81
N TYR A 187 36.51 -9.32 3.27
CA TYR A 187 37.54 -9.99 2.50
C TYR A 187 37.37 -11.53 2.51
N SER A 188 37.79 -12.15 1.44
CA SER A 188 37.90 -13.60 1.34
C SER A 188 39.25 -13.95 0.74
N PHE A 189 40.03 -14.75 1.45
CA PHE A 189 41.33 -15.22 1.00
C PHE A 189 41.31 -16.73 0.79
N THR A 190 41.79 -17.16 -0.36
CA THR A 190 41.96 -18.59 -0.70
C THR A 190 43.38 -18.83 -1.22
N GLY A 191 44.02 -19.86 -0.70
CA GLY A 191 45.36 -20.26 -1.15
C GLY A 191 45.43 -21.74 -1.41
N SER A 192 46.14 -22.12 -2.43
CA SER A 192 46.48 -23.52 -2.72
C SER A 192 47.98 -23.67 -3.02
N ASP A 193 48.57 -24.72 -2.49
CA ASP A 193 49.98 -25.12 -2.74
C ASP A 193 49.97 -26.58 -3.16
N ASN A 194 50.08 -26.81 -4.45
CA ASN A 194 50.08 -28.16 -5.05
C ASN A 194 51.50 -28.59 -5.35
N ARG A 195 51.91 -29.72 -4.76
CA ARG A 195 53.21 -30.35 -5.02
C ARG A 195 53.00 -31.64 -5.82
N TYR A 196 53.52 -31.64 -7.01
CA TYR A 196 53.43 -32.80 -7.89
C TYR A 196 54.61 -33.77 -7.65
N ARG A 197 54.36 -35.06 -7.82
CA ARG A 197 55.34 -36.14 -7.59
C ARG A 197 56.60 -36.02 -8.45
N GLN A 198 56.56 -35.27 -9.55
CA GLN A 198 57.66 -34.99 -10.47
C GLN A 198 58.43 -33.70 -10.10
N GLY A 199 58.30 -33.17 -8.90
CA GLY A 199 59.07 -32.04 -8.40
C GLY A 199 58.50 -30.67 -8.74
N ASN A 200 57.49 -30.59 -9.57
CA ASN A 200 56.84 -29.33 -9.88
C ASN A 200 55.94 -28.88 -8.69
N ARG A 201 56.00 -27.61 -8.38
CA ARG A 201 55.18 -26.94 -7.37
C ARG A 201 54.33 -25.85 -8.04
N SER A 202 53.08 -25.77 -7.70
CA SER A 202 52.19 -24.71 -8.17
C SER A 202 51.49 -24.06 -6.98
N GLN A 203 51.74 -22.76 -6.80
CA GLN A 203 51.10 -21.96 -5.79
C GLN A 203 50.08 -21.00 -6.45
N ARG A 204 48.89 -20.92 -5.88
CA ARG A 204 47.87 -19.95 -6.27
C ARG A 204 47.27 -19.33 -5.04
N GLN A 205 47.21 -18.02 -5.03
CA GLN A 205 46.57 -17.23 -3.97
C GLN A 205 45.56 -16.27 -4.61
N TYR A 206 44.42 -16.14 -3.96
CA TYR A 206 43.35 -15.28 -4.40
C TYR A 206 42.81 -14.53 -3.19
N LEU A 207 42.76 -13.20 -3.29
CA LEU A 207 42.14 -12.32 -2.31
C LEU A 207 41.06 -11.50 -2.99
N ASN A 208 39.88 -11.55 -2.42
CA ASN A 208 38.74 -10.73 -2.80
C ASN A 208 38.47 -9.70 -1.67
N MET A 209 38.33 -8.46 -2.04
CA MET A 209 38.09 -7.36 -1.08
C MET A 209 36.92 -6.50 -1.53
N GLN A 210 35.99 -6.27 -0.62
CA GLN A 210 34.90 -5.32 -0.78
C GLN A 210 35.02 -4.25 0.31
N ASN A 211 35.42 -3.06 -0.06
CA ASN A 211 35.60 -1.94 0.82
C ASN A 211 34.46 -0.96 0.67
N GLY A 212 34.01 -0.40 1.78
CA GLY A 212 32.97 0.61 1.76
C GLY A 212 33.17 1.66 2.84
N ALA A 213 32.77 2.88 2.51
CA ALA A 213 32.65 3.98 3.46
C ALA A 213 31.33 4.69 3.26
N ASN A 214 30.65 5.01 4.37
CA ASN A 214 29.42 5.81 4.38
C ASN A 214 29.69 7.11 5.11
N PHE A 215 29.27 8.22 4.52
CA PHE A 215 29.34 9.54 5.15
C PHE A 215 28.11 10.37 4.72
N GLY A 216 27.17 10.53 5.63
CA GLY A 216 25.87 11.11 5.31
C GLY A 216 25.22 10.41 4.09
N PRO A 217 24.74 11.16 3.08
CA PRO A 217 24.10 10.57 1.90
C PRO A 217 25.08 9.92 0.91
N TRP A 218 26.40 10.00 1.15
CA TRP A 218 27.41 9.49 0.24
C TRP A 218 27.90 8.11 0.65
N ARG A 219 28.07 7.25 -0.33
CA ARG A 219 28.54 5.87 -0.16
C ARG A 219 29.68 5.56 -1.13
N LEU A 220 30.89 5.41 -0.63
CA LEU A 220 32.02 4.90 -1.41
C LEU A 220 31.97 3.38 -1.41
N ARG A 221 32.16 2.78 -2.56
CA ARG A 221 32.22 1.32 -2.77
C ARG A 221 33.39 0.98 -3.65
N ASN A 222 34.19 0.02 -3.21
CA ASN A 222 35.31 -0.50 -3.99
C ASN A 222 35.28 -2.02 -3.92
N TYR A 223 35.32 -2.64 -5.08
CA TYR A 223 35.46 -4.08 -5.22
C TYR A 223 36.74 -4.38 -5.98
N SER A 224 37.69 -5.07 -5.30
CA SER A 224 39.03 -5.38 -5.83
C SER A 224 39.35 -6.82 -5.59
N THR A 225 40.15 -7.41 -6.49
CA THR A 225 40.68 -8.74 -6.38
C THR A 225 42.18 -8.71 -6.55
N TRP A 226 42.85 -9.55 -5.79
CA TRP A 226 44.27 -9.80 -5.95
C TRP A 226 44.49 -11.29 -6.21
N THR A 227 45.24 -11.57 -7.25
CA THR A 227 45.63 -12.92 -7.63
C THR A 227 47.14 -13.04 -7.69
N ARG A 228 47.67 -14.12 -7.15
CA ARG A 228 49.08 -14.47 -7.23
C ARG A 228 49.21 -15.93 -7.63
N ASN A 229 50.02 -16.19 -8.61
CA ASN A 229 50.51 -17.52 -8.98
C ASN A 229 52.05 -17.54 -8.95
N ASP A 230 52.66 -18.65 -9.33
CA ASP A 230 54.12 -18.84 -9.24
C ASP A 230 54.93 -17.78 -9.99
N GLN A 231 54.36 -17.16 -11.02
CA GLN A 231 55.05 -16.26 -11.94
C GLN A 231 54.53 -14.81 -11.91
N THR A 232 53.27 -14.62 -11.55
CA THR A 232 52.60 -13.31 -11.65
C THR A 232 51.84 -12.97 -10.41
N SER A 233 51.80 -11.66 -10.12
CA SER A 233 50.91 -11.07 -9.12
C SER A 233 50.17 -9.93 -9.77
N SER A 234 48.83 -9.97 -9.67
CA SER A 234 47.99 -8.99 -10.32
C SER A 234 46.94 -8.45 -9.33
N TRP A 235 46.82 -7.15 -9.29
CA TRP A 235 45.74 -6.46 -8.59
C TRP A 235 44.76 -5.93 -9.62
N ASN A 236 43.48 -6.29 -9.45
CA ASN A 236 42.41 -5.88 -10.35
C ASN A 236 41.29 -5.20 -9.60
N THR A 237 40.92 -3.97 -9.99
CA THR A 237 39.75 -3.26 -9.46
C THR A 237 38.57 -3.55 -10.39
N ILE A 238 37.55 -4.21 -9.88
CA ILE A 238 36.35 -4.56 -10.62
C ILE A 238 35.43 -3.34 -10.72
N SER A 239 35.21 -2.65 -9.58
CA SER A 239 34.43 -1.42 -9.53
C SER A 239 34.94 -0.51 -8.41
N SER A 240 34.87 0.79 -8.63
CA SER A 240 35.20 1.78 -7.61
C SER A 240 34.37 3.03 -7.87
N TYR A 241 33.37 3.28 -7.06
CA TYR A 241 32.42 4.36 -7.29
C TYR A 241 31.94 5.02 -6.00
N LEU A 242 31.55 6.27 -6.15
CA LEU A 242 30.84 7.06 -5.15
C LEU A 242 29.36 7.11 -5.57
N GLN A 243 28.48 6.81 -4.65
CA GLN A 243 27.05 6.73 -4.88
C GLN A 243 26.30 7.67 -3.94
N ARG A 244 25.24 8.28 -4.45
CA ARG A 244 24.31 9.09 -3.67
C ARG A 244 22.88 8.89 -4.16
N ASP A 245 21.96 8.78 -3.20
CA ASP A 245 20.53 8.69 -3.46
C ASP A 245 19.92 10.09 -3.67
N ILE A 246 19.23 10.29 -4.79
CA ILE A 246 18.47 11.52 -5.09
C ILE A 246 17.01 11.27 -4.80
N LYS A 247 16.60 11.48 -3.55
CA LYS A 247 15.27 11.14 -3.03
C LYS A 247 14.13 11.76 -3.85
N ALA A 248 14.27 13.01 -4.30
CA ALA A 248 13.26 13.73 -5.10
C ALA A 248 12.99 13.06 -6.46
N LEU A 249 14.02 12.49 -7.08
CA LEU A 249 13.92 11.83 -8.39
C LEU A 249 13.73 10.31 -8.26
N LYS A 250 13.72 9.76 -7.04
CA LYS A 250 13.75 8.32 -6.78
C LYS A 250 14.84 7.61 -7.59
N SER A 251 16.04 8.18 -7.56
CA SER A 251 17.15 7.83 -8.45
C SER A 251 18.45 7.77 -7.69
N GLN A 252 19.41 7.10 -8.28
CA GLN A 252 20.75 6.92 -7.75
C GLN A 252 21.75 7.62 -8.69
N LEU A 253 22.54 8.53 -8.12
CA LEU A 253 23.69 9.13 -8.78
C LEU A 253 24.92 8.30 -8.45
N LEU A 254 25.68 7.90 -9.48
CA LEU A 254 26.89 7.13 -9.37
C LEU A 254 28.02 7.84 -10.11
N LEU A 255 29.19 7.95 -9.45
CA LEU A 255 30.39 8.61 -9.98
C LEU A 255 31.55 7.64 -9.85
N GLY A 256 32.21 7.30 -10.95
CA GLY A 256 33.38 6.42 -10.94
C GLY A 256 33.29 5.25 -11.91
N GLU A 257 33.84 4.10 -11.49
CA GLU A 257 33.91 2.88 -12.28
C GLU A 257 32.83 1.89 -11.90
N SER A 258 31.93 1.60 -12.81
CA SER A 258 30.79 0.69 -12.58
C SER A 258 30.33 0.07 -13.91
N ALA A 259 29.20 -0.64 -13.84
CA ALA A 259 28.53 -1.21 -14.99
C ALA A 259 27.09 -0.71 -15.12
N THR A 260 26.61 -0.56 -16.33
CA THR A 260 25.21 -0.22 -16.60
C THR A 260 24.30 -1.40 -16.29
N SER A 261 23.02 -1.11 -16.00
CA SER A 261 22.01 -2.16 -15.83
C SER A 261 21.82 -2.95 -17.12
N GLY A 262 21.82 -4.28 -17.03
CA GLY A 262 21.53 -5.18 -18.16
C GLY A 262 20.03 -5.46 -18.37
N SER A 263 19.14 -4.69 -17.77
CA SER A 263 17.69 -4.98 -17.79
C SER A 263 17.02 -4.81 -19.16
N ILE A 264 17.51 -3.89 -20.00
CA ILE A 264 16.94 -3.60 -21.32
C ILE A 264 18.00 -3.83 -22.41
N PHE A 265 19.19 -3.30 -22.23
CA PHE A 265 20.32 -3.47 -23.12
C PHE A 265 21.42 -4.29 -22.45
N SER A 266 22.34 -4.82 -23.23
CA SER A 266 23.52 -5.49 -22.67
C SER A 266 24.27 -4.56 -21.71
N SER A 267 24.67 -5.08 -20.55
CA SER A 267 25.48 -4.33 -19.59
C SER A 267 26.87 -4.10 -20.14
N TYR A 268 27.40 -2.89 -19.94
CA TYR A 268 28.78 -2.54 -20.24
C TYR A 268 29.39 -1.79 -19.07
N THR A 269 30.70 -1.97 -18.90
CA THR A 269 31.49 -1.27 -17.89
C THR A 269 31.88 0.12 -18.36
N PHE A 270 31.87 1.09 -17.47
CA PHE A 270 32.22 2.47 -17.76
C PHE A 270 32.97 3.15 -16.61
N THR A 271 33.68 4.21 -16.93
CA THR A 271 34.23 5.17 -15.95
C THR A 271 33.61 6.52 -16.25
N GLY A 272 32.81 7.05 -15.34
CA GLY A 272 32.07 8.29 -15.58
C GLY A 272 30.99 8.57 -14.56
N VAL A 273 29.88 9.12 -15.04
CA VAL A 273 28.72 9.50 -14.23
C VAL A 273 27.49 8.76 -14.75
N GLN A 274 26.68 8.23 -13.85
CA GLN A 274 25.39 7.65 -14.16
C GLN A 274 24.32 8.21 -13.22
N LEU A 275 23.17 8.56 -13.77
CA LEU A 275 21.94 8.82 -13.04
C LEU A 275 20.89 7.82 -13.52
N ALA A 276 20.40 6.98 -12.64
CA ALA A 276 19.41 5.96 -12.97
C ALA A 276 18.29 5.93 -11.93
N SER A 277 17.07 5.66 -12.37
CA SER A 277 15.94 5.40 -11.48
C SER A 277 16.21 4.14 -10.64
N ASP A 278 15.85 4.17 -9.35
CA ASP A 278 16.02 3.04 -8.43
C ASP A 278 14.65 2.56 -7.93
N ASP A 279 14.25 1.38 -8.41
CA ASP A 279 12.99 0.75 -8.03
C ASP A 279 12.93 0.43 -6.52
N ASN A 280 14.08 0.39 -5.81
CA ASN A 280 14.11 0.20 -4.36
C ASN A 280 13.55 1.42 -3.59
N MET A 281 13.51 2.58 -4.21
CA MET A 281 12.89 3.79 -3.66
C MET A 281 11.38 3.82 -3.88
N LEU A 282 10.82 2.83 -4.57
CA LEU A 282 9.39 2.65 -4.71
C LEU A 282 8.84 1.72 -3.62
N PRO A 283 7.57 1.92 -3.23
CA PRO A 283 6.87 0.94 -2.40
C PRO A 283 6.91 -0.45 -3.03
N ASN A 284 7.00 -1.47 -2.20
CA ASN A 284 7.13 -2.86 -2.69
C ASN A 284 5.99 -3.26 -3.64
N SER A 285 4.77 -2.80 -3.37
CA SER A 285 3.60 -3.08 -4.23
C SER A 285 3.66 -2.37 -5.58
N GLN A 286 4.49 -1.33 -5.72
CA GLN A 286 4.62 -0.56 -6.97
C GLN A 286 5.84 -0.94 -7.81
N ARG A 287 6.69 -1.81 -7.33
CA ARG A 287 7.83 -2.32 -8.10
C ARG A 287 7.32 -3.26 -9.18
N GLY A 288 7.69 -3.01 -10.45
CA GLY A 288 7.23 -3.80 -11.59
C GLY A 288 5.76 -3.57 -11.96
N PHE A 289 5.26 -4.36 -12.91
CA PHE A 289 3.92 -4.22 -13.46
C PHE A 289 2.90 -5.07 -12.71
N ALA A 290 1.76 -4.46 -12.37
CA ALA A 290 0.52 -5.14 -12.05
C ALA A 290 -0.64 -4.27 -12.56
N PRO A 291 -1.75 -4.87 -13.02
CA PRO A 291 -2.87 -4.12 -13.55
C PRO A 291 -3.60 -3.37 -12.44
N THR A 292 -4.21 -2.27 -12.79
CA THR A 292 -5.14 -1.56 -11.92
C THR A 292 -6.52 -2.21 -12.01
N VAL A 293 -7.07 -2.62 -10.88
CA VAL A 293 -8.42 -3.19 -10.78
C VAL A 293 -9.38 -2.09 -10.38
N ARG A 294 -10.43 -1.89 -11.19
CA ARG A 294 -11.48 -0.89 -10.96
C ARG A 294 -12.82 -1.54 -10.85
N GLY A 295 -13.68 -1.00 -10.00
CA GLY A 295 -15.05 -1.48 -9.84
C GLY A 295 -15.92 -0.50 -9.08
N ILE A 296 -17.17 -0.88 -8.88
CA ILE A 296 -18.15 -0.11 -8.10
C ILE A 296 -18.71 -1.04 -7.03
N ALA A 297 -18.69 -0.61 -5.79
CA ALA A 297 -19.37 -1.25 -4.68
C ALA A 297 -20.69 -0.51 -4.40
N ASN A 298 -21.81 -1.23 -4.31
CA ASN A 298 -23.12 -0.60 -4.05
C ASN A 298 -23.28 -0.28 -2.56
N SER A 299 -22.61 -1.05 -1.72
CA SER A 299 -22.56 -0.87 -0.27
C SER A 299 -21.11 -0.98 0.21
N SER A 300 -20.86 -0.94 1.52
CA SER A 300 -19.55 -1.32 2.05
C SER A 300 -19.28 -2.79 1.69
N ALA A 301 -18.19 -3.06 1.00
CA ALA A 301 -17.89 -4.38 0.44
C ALA A 301 -16.48 -4.86 0.76
N ILE A 302 -16.29 -6.16 0.68
CA ILE A 302 -14.97 -6.80 0.70
C ILE A 302 -14.58 -7.15 -0.73
N VAL A 303 -13.50 -6.54 -1.23
CA VAL A 303 -12.94 -6.91 -2.52
C VAL A 303 -11.82 -7.91 -2.31
N THR A 304 -11.99 -9.10 -2.89
CA THR A 304 -10.98 -10.17 -2.87
C THR A 304 -10.51 -10.43 -4.29
N ILE A 305 -9.19 -10.40 -4.48
CA ILE A 305 -8.56 -10.70 -5.77
C ILE A 305 -7.79 -12.01 -5.64
N ARG A 306 -8.09 -12.95 -6.53
CA ARG A 306 -7.41 -14.24 -6.62
C ARG A 306 -6.66 -14.35 -7.94
N GLN A 307 -5.54 -15.04 -7.90
CA GLN A 307 -4.81 -15.46 -9.07
C GLN A 307 -4.46 -16.94 -8.94
N ASN A 308 -4.77 -17.73 -9.96
CA ASN A 308 -4.57 -19.18 -9.94
C ASN A 308 -5.17 -19.86 -8.68
N GLY A 309 -6.32 -19.36 -8.21
CA GLY A 309 -7.02 -19.85 -7.02
C GLY A 309 -6.53 -19.29 -5.67
N TYR A 310 -5.37 -18.63 -5.63
CA TYR A 310 -4.81 -18.06 -4.40
C TYR A 310 -5.22 -16.60 -4.21
N VAL A 311 -5.58 -16.22 -2.98
CA VAL A 311 -5.86 -14.81 -2.65
C VAL A 311 -4.55 -14.03 -2.64
N ILE A 312 -4.43 -13.06 -3.56
CA ILE A 312 -3.28 -12.16 -3.65
C ILE A 312 -3.56 -10.79 -3.02
N TYR A 313 -4.82 -10.44 -2.88
CA TYR A 313 -5.26 -9.16 -2.32
C TYR A 313 -6.65 -9.26 -1.72
N GLN A 314 -6.85 -8.59 -0.57
CA GLN A 314 -8.16 -8.41 0.04
C GLN A 314 -8.21 -7.06 0.74
N SER A 315 -9.29 -6.31 0.53
CA SER A 315 -9.51 -5.00 1.18
C SER A 315 -10.98 -4.70 1.33
N ASN A 316 -11.33 -3.99 2.41
CA ASN A 316 -12.63 -3.36 2.53
C ASN A 316 -12.66 -2.10 1.68
N VAL A 317 -13.74 -1.92 0.96
CA VAL A 317 -14.03 -0.71 0.19
C VAL A 317 -15.38 -0.13 0.64
N PRO A 318 -15.51 1.19 0.75
CA PRO A 318 -16.80 1.83 0.99
C PRO A 318 -17.70 1.72 -0.25
N ALA A 319 -18.97 2.10 -0.10
CA ALA A 319 -19.84 2.28 -1.24
C ALA A 319 -19.26 3.29 -2.24
N GLY A 320 -19.50 3.06 -3.53
CA GLY A 320 -19.04 3.91 -4.62
C GLY A 320 -17.92 3.27 -5.46
N ALA A 321 -17.29 4.08 -6.31
CA ALA A 321 -16.21 3.64 -7.17
C ALA A 321 -14.93 3.37 -6.37
N PHE A 322 -14.25 2.27 -6.69
CA PHE A 322 -12.95 1.94 -6.13
C PHE A 322 -11.92 1.66 -7.21
N GLU A 323 -10.66 1.93 -6.88
CA GLU A 323 -9.50 1.65 -7.69
C GLU A 323 -8.41 1.01 -6.84
N ILE A 324 -7.94 -0.17 -7.25
CA ILE A 324 -6.85 -0.89 -6.59
C ILE A 324 -5.66 -0.88 -7.53
N ASN A 325 -4.67 -0.05 -7.22
CA ASN A 325 -3.46 0.17 -8.01
C ASN A 325 -2.18 -0.26 -7.28
N ASP A 326 -2.32 -0.87 -6.11
CA ASP A 326 -1.22 -1.28 -5.23
C ASP A 326 -1.09 -2.83 -5.12
N LEU A 327 -1.50 -3.55 -6.15
CA LEU A 327 -1.25 -4.99 -6.22
C LEU A 327 0.25 -5.27 -6.30
N TYR A 328 0.72 -6.27 -5.55
CA TYR A 328 2.08 -6.75 -5.75
C TYR A 328 2.20 -7.40 -7.13
N PRO A 329 3.31 -7.18 -7.84
CA PRO A 329 3.62 -8.01 -9.00
C PRO A 329 3.66 -9.48 -8.57
N SER A 330 2.80 -10.27 -9.16
CA SER A 330 2.69 -11.71 -8.90
C SER A 330 3.29 -12.52 -10.05
N SER A 331 2.81 -13.71 -10.31
CA SER A 331 3.31 -14.53 -11.42
C SER A 331 3.14 -13.78 -12.77
N ASN A 332 3.99 -14.11 -13.75
CA ASN A 332 4.03 -13.42 -15.04
C ASN A 332 2.76 -13.62 -15.90
N SER A 333 1.89 -14.55 -15.53
CA SER A 333 0.64 -14.84 -16.23
C SER A 333 -0.39 -15.46 -15.30
N GLY A 334 -1.64 -15.31 -15.66
CA GLY A 334 -2.79 -15.86 -14.93
C GLY A 334 -3.79 -14.76 -14.60
N ASP A 335 -5.02 -14.93 -15.10
CA ASP A 335 -6.08 -13.93 -14.93
C ASP A 335 -6.39 -13.67 -13.46
N LEU A 336 -6.76 -12.44 -13.16
CA LEU A 336 -7.18 -12.03 -11.82
C LEU A 336 -8.70 -12.21 -11.70
N GLU A 337 -9.12 -13.09 -10.80
CA GLU A 337 -10.52 -13.23 -10.41
C GLU A 337 -10.83 -12.23 -9.30
N VAL A 338 -11.66 -11.25 -9.61
CA VAL A 338 -12.08 -10.21 -8.66
C VAL A 338 -13.46 -10.54 -8.14
N THR A 339 -13.59 -10.72 -6.85
CA THR A 339 -14.87 -10.94 -6.14
C THR A 339 -15.17 -9.74 -5.28
N ILE A 340 -16.33 -9.15 -5.45
CA ILE A 340 -16.88 -8.07 -4.60
C ILE A 340 -18.00 -8.69 -3.77
N GLU A 341 -17.82 -8.73 -2.47
CA GLU A 341 -18.82 -9.22 -1.52
C GLU A 341 -19.39 -8.02 -0.75
N GLU A 342 -20.64 -7.70 -1.03
CA GLU A 342 -21.37 -6.57 -0.44
C GLU A 342 -21.79 -6.87 0.99
N SER A 343 -22.13 -5.84 1.76
CA SER A 343 -22.59 -6.00 3.15
C SER A 343 -23.89 -6.77 3.32
N ASP A 344 -24.71 -6.88 2.28
CA ASP A 344 -25.93 -7.70 2.22
C ASP A 344 -25.67 -9.18 1.86
N GLY A 345 -24.40 -9.56 1.64
CA GLY A 345 -23.98 -10.89 1.23
C GLY A 345 -24.02 -11.14 -0.28
N THR A 346 -24.45 -10.16 -1.07
CA THR A 346 -24.44 -10.27 -2.55
C THR A 346 -23.00 -10.34 -3.04
N GLN A 347 -22.70 -11.29 -3.92
CA GLN A 347 -21.40 -11.45 -4.54
C GLN A 347 -21.44 -11.18 -6.04
N ARG A 348 -20.53 -10.35 -6.50
CA ARG A 348 -20.27 -10.11 -7.92
C ARG A 348 -18.85 -10.51 -8.26
N ARG A 349 -18.65 -11.16 -9.42
CA ARG A 349 -17.34 -11.61 -9.88
C ARG A 349 -17.08 -11.13 -11.30
N PHE A 350 -15.83 -10.79 -11.56
CA PHE A 350 -15.35 -10.55 -12.91
C PHE A 350 -13.89 -10.98 -13.03
N ILE A 351 -13.45 -11.17 -14.27
CA ILE A 351 -12.09 -11.57 -14.59
C ILE A 351 -11.38 -10.38 -15.21
N GLN A 352 -10.21 -10.05 -14.65
CA GLN A 352 -9.29 -9.06 -15.20
C GLN A 352 -8.12 -9.82 -15.84
N PRO A 353 -7.97 -9.80 -17.18
CA PRO A 353 -6.82 -10.41 -17.82
C PRO A 353 -5.51 -9.83 -17.32
N TYR A 354 -4.54 -10.70 -17.07
CA TYR A 354 -3.22 -10.31 -16.59
C TYR A 354 -2.12 -11.12 -17.26
N SER A 355 -1.22 -10.41 -17.91
CA SER A 355 0.07 -10.93 -18.30
C SER A 355 1.13 -9.84 -18.11
N SER A 356 2.33 -10.20 -17.71
CA SER A 356 3.41 -9.24 -17.53
C SER A 356 4.71 -9.75 -18.12
N LEU A 357 5.50 -8.83 -18.65
CA LEU A 357 6.89 -9.03 -19.01
C LEU A 357 7.77 -8.29 -17.98
N PRO A 358 9.00 -8.75 -17.71
CA PRO A 358 9.89 -8.11 -16.74
C PRO A 358 10.17 -6.62 -16.99
N MET A 359 9.99 -6.16 -18.25
CA MET A 359 10.23 -4.77 -18.64
C MET A 359 8.98 -3.87 -18.54
N MET A 360 7.81 -4.44 -18.30
CA MET A 360 6.58 -3.64 -18.21
C MET A 360 6.60 -2.75 -16.98
N GLN A 361 6.16 -1.51 -17.16
CA GLN A 361 6.03 -0.52 -16.11
C GLN A 361 4.56 -0.17 -15.89
N ARG A 362 4.25 0.33 -14.71
CA ARG A 362 2.90 0.84 -14.41
C ARG A 362 2.65 2.15 -15.16
N PRO A 363 1.40 2.47 -15.48
CA PRO A 363 1.04 3.77 -16.02
C PRO A 363 1.58 4.90 -15.13
N GLY A 364 2.19 5.92 -15.75
CA GLY A 364 2.79 7.06 -15.05
C GLY A 364 4.16 6.81 -14.42
N HIS A 365 4.71 5.60 -14.48
CA HIS A 365 6.05 5.30 -13.98
C HIS A 365 7.08 5.38 -15.11
N LEU A 366 8.14 6.16 -14.90
CA LEU A 366 9.26 6.31 -15.83
C LEU A 366 10.51 5.63 -15.26
N LYS A 367 11.02 4.62 -15.97
CA LYS A 367 12.32 4.02 -15.69
C LYS A 367 13.35 4.55 -16.68
N TYR A 368 14.42 5.12 -16.16
CA TYR A 368 15.46 5.74 -16.98
C TYR A 368 16.84 5.47 -16.43
N SER A 369 17.83 5.56 -17.33
CA SER A 369 19.25 5.53 -17.00
C SER A 369 19.99 6.41 -18.01
N ALA A 370 20.68 7.41 -17.50
CA ALA A 370 21.55 8.29 -18.30
C ALA A 370 23.00 8.08 -17.82
N THR A 371 23.88 7.72 -18.75
CA THR A 371 25.30 7.46 -18.47
C THR A 371 26.17 8.30 -19.37
N ALA A 372 27.14 9.01 -18.79
CA ALA A 372 28.15 9.76 -19.50
C ALA A 372 29.54 9.34 -18.98
N GLY A 373 30.43 8.91 -19.87
CA GLY A 373 31.74 8.41 -19.47
C GLY A 373 32.49 7.73 -20.59
N ARG A 374 33.54 7.03 -20.19
CA ARG A 374 34.39 6.26 -21.08
C ARG A 374 34.05 4.78 -20.93
N TYR A 375 33.95 4.10 -22.05
CA TYR A 375 33.82 2.64 -22.06
C TYR A 375 35.10 1.98 -21.51
N ARG A 376 34.94 0.90 -20.75
CA ARG A 376 36.02 0.15 -20.13
C ARG A 376 35.86 -1.32 -20.52
N ALA A 377 36.72 -1.82 -21.40
CA ALA A 377 36.67 -3.19 -21.90
C ALA A 377 37.12 -4.19 -20.84
N ASP A 378 38.19 -3.86 -20.10
CA ASP A 378 38.77 -4.67 -19.00
C ASP A 378 39.20 -3.79 -17.84
N ALA A 379 39.33 -4.36 -16.65
CA ALA A 379 39.76 -3.66 -15.45
C ALA A 379 41.09 -2.90 -15.58
N ASN A 380 41.94 -3.29 -16.53
CA ASN A 380 43.26 -2.72 -16.76
C ASN A 380 43.47 -2.16 -18.18
N SER A 381 42.46 -2.19 -19.05
CA SER A 381 42.66 -1.71 -20.42
C SER A 381 42.19 -0.28 -20.58
N CYS A 382 43.13 0.53 -21.06
CA CYS A 382 42.90 1.84 -21.62
C CYS A 382 42.17 1.70 -22.96
N LEU A 383 40.94 2.23 -23.07
CA LEU A 383 40.25 2.51 -24.33
C LEU A 383 40.41 1.51 -25.48
N LEU A 384 39.43 0.64 -25.68
CA LEU A 384 39.23 0.02 -26.97
C LEU A 384 38.66 1.04 -27.94
N TYR A 385 39.52 1.57 -28.83
CA TYR A 385 39.08 2.17 -30.06
C TYR A 385 38.59 1.02 -30.96
N THR A 386 37.31 0.83 -31.06
CA THR A 386 36.78 0.01 -32.15
C THR A 386 36.82 0.88 -33.41
N SER A 387 37.90 0.80 -34.11
CA SER A 387 37.92 1.18 -35.54
C SER A 387 36.99 0.19 -36.25
N PRO A 388 35.95 0.62 -36.97
CA PRO A 388 35.22 -0.26 -37.85
C PRO A 388 36.22 -0.82 -38.87
N SER A 389 36.47 -2.12 -38.82
CA SER A 389 37.19 -2.79 -39.86
C SER A 389 36.37 -2.72 -41.15
N PRO A 390 36.88 -2.15 -42.24
CA PRO A 390 36.21 -2.28 -43.52
C PRO A 390 36.32 -3.78 -43.86
N ARG A 391 35.25 -4.49 -43.90
CA ARG A 391 35.12 -5.75 -44.60
C ARG A 391 34.60 -5.50 -45.97
N ASP A 392 35.42 -5.93 -46.93
CA ASP A 392 35.11 -6.10 -48.34
C ASP A 392 33.82 -6.88 -48.56
#